data_3bd2133bfdcb67443b381e9002a2b5fc
#
_entry.id   3bd2133bfdcb67443b381e9002a2b5fc
#
_cell.length_a   1.000
_cell.length_b   1.000
_cell.length_c   1.000
_cell.angle_alpha   90.00
_cell.angle_beta   90.00
_cell.angle_gamma   90.00
#
_symmetry.space_group_name_H-M   'P 1'
#
loop_
_entity.id
_entity.type
_entity.pdbx_description
1 polymer ?
#
loop_
_entity_poly.entity_id
_entity_poly.type
_entity_poly.pdbx_seq_one_letter_code
_entity_poly.pdbx_strand_id
1 'polypeptide(L)'
;MLRVAATLAAVSVLLPAAPHAFIRKTPVPILMYHVIAPAPAIAPYRDLYVKPSDFVLQMRWLKRQRFHPVTLQRVYDNWTTGTPLPFRPIVISFDDGYLSQYTRAYKTLLRYRWPGVENIEVNFLQPFGGLRPWRVRKMIAAGWEIDAHTLTHPDLTHVSAPRLVREVAGSRAALRHRFHVPVNFFCYPSGRYDARVIAEVRRAGFLAATTTNYGLARPPGLFTLDRIRINGSDGLAGFASKLQGLAR
;
A
#
# COMPACT_ATOMS: atom_id res chain seq x y z
N MET A 1 20.90 44.82 64.33
CA MET A 1 20.68 43.59 63.65
C MET A 1 19.89 43.88 62.36
N LEU A 2 20.60 44.00 61.19
CA LEU A 2 20.00 44.33 59.89
C LEU A 2 19.66 42.99 59.16
N ARG A 3 18.40 42.77 58.84
CA ARG A 3 17.99 41.63 58.01
C ARG A 3 17.99 42.05 56.53
N VAL A 4 18.87 41.46 55.75
CA VAL A 4 18.89 41.60 54.30
C VAL A 4 17.95 40.57 53.70
N ALA A 5 16.90 41.04 53.03
CA ALA A 5 15.99 40.20 52.27
C ALA A 5 16.53 40.00 50.85
N ALA A 6 16.88 38.78 50.49
CA ALA A 6 17.28 38.41 49.12
C ALA A 6 16.04 38.11 48.28
N THR A 7 15.80 38.93 47.26
CA THR A 7 14.71 38.71 46.29
C THR A 7 15.24 37.81 45.16
N LEU A 8 14.73 36.58 45.05
CA LEU A 8 15.00 35.70 43.92
C LEU A 8 14.11 36.11 42.72
N ALA A 9 14.71 36.63 41.70
CA ALA A 9 14.06 36.87 40.40
C ALA A 9 13.97 35.53 39.61
N ALA A 10 12.77 35.04 39.39
CA ALA A 10 12.55 33.88 38.52
C ALA A 10 12.65 34.32 37.04
N VAL A 11 13.67 33.84 36.33
CA VAL A 11 13.83 34.02 34.89
C VAL A 11 13.02 32.94 34.20
N SER A 12 11.83 33.30 33.65
CA SER A 12 11.03 32.44 32.79
C SER A 12 11.70 32.35 31.41
N VAL A 13 12.34 31.21 31.12
CA VAL A 13 12.82 30.88 29.81
C VAL A 13 11.64 30.46 28.91
N LEU A 14 11.19 31.36 28.04
CA LEU A 14 10.26 31.05 26.97
C LEU A 14 10.99 30.16 25.95
N LEU A 15 10.72 28.86 25.96
CA LEU A 15 11.12 27.96 24.90
C LEU A 15 10.38 28.35 23.61
N PRO A 16 11.08 28.54 22.47
CA PRO A 16 10.41 28.80 21.21
C PRO A 16 9.52 27.61 20.87
N ALA A 17 8.23 27.88 20.59
CA ALA A 17 7.29 26.88 20.06
C ALA A 17 7.88 26.31 18.78
N ALA A 18 8.08 24.97 18.73
CA ALA A 18 8.52 24.31 17.51
C ALA A 18 7.57 24.71 16.36
N PRO A 19 8.11 25.08 15.17
CA PRO A 19 7.25 25.41 14.04
C PRO A 19 6.34 24.22 13.76
N HIS A 20 5.03 24.43 13.75
CA HIS A 20 4.06 23.44 13.29
C HIS A 20 4.41 23.11 11.86
N ALA A 21 5.08 21.99 11.65
CA ALA A 21 5.37 21.49 10.32
C ALA A 21 4.05 21.40 9.57
N PHE A 22 3.86 22.19 8.53
CA PHE A 22 2.72 22.07 7.63
C PHE A 22 2.74 20.67 7.07
N ILE A 23 1.85 19.79 7.53
CA ILE A 23 1.69 18.44 7.02
C ILE A 23 1.29 18.59 5.56
N ARG A 24 2.26 18.44 4.65
CA ARG A 24 2.01 18.47 3.21
C ARG A 24 1.23 17.21 2.84
N LYS A 25 -0.07 17.34 2.70
CA LYS A 25 -0.98 16.27 2.25
C LYS A 25 -0.79 16.02 0.74
N THR A 26 0.44 15.77 0.31
CA THR A 26 0.77 15.55 -1.11
C THR A 26 0.10 14.29 -1.61
N PRO A 27 -0.66 14.35 -2.71
CA PRO A 27 -1.21 13.17 -3.35
C PRO A 27 -0.10 12.22 -3.81
N VAL A 28 -0.29 10.92 -3.65
CA VAL A 28 0.70 9.92 -4.04
C VAL A 28 0.06 8.88 -4.98
N PRO A 29 0.67 8.58 -6.14
CA PRO A 29 0.20 7.50 -7.00
C PRO A 29 0.45 6.14 -6.34
N ILE A 30 -0.59 5.31 -6.29
CA ILE A 30 -0.52 3.90 -5.89
C ILE A 30 -0.81 3.05 -7.12
N LEU A 31 0.20 2.37 -7.66
CA LEU A 31 0.03 1.45 -8.79
C LEU A 31 -0.63 0.16 -8.30
N MET A 32 -1.56 -0.37 -9.09
CA MET A 32 -2.26 -1.62 -8.78
C MET A 32 -1.97 -2.65 -9.87
N TYR A 33 -1.17 -3.65 -9.54
CA TYR A 33 -0.86 -4.82 -10.35
C TYR A 33 -1.53 -6.08 -9.79
N HIS A 34 -1.64 -7.12 -10.62
CA HIS A 34 -2.09 -8.45 -10.19
C HIS A 34 -1.08 -9.51 -10.68
N VAL A 35 -1.21 -9.99 -11.91
CA VAL A 35 -0.40 -11.09 -12.43
C VAL A 35 0.73 -10.56 -13.33
N ILE A 36 1.98 -10.93 -13.04
CA ILE A 36 3.13 -10.57 -13.89
C ILE A 36 3.51 -11.80 -14.75
N ALA A 37 2.67 -12.07 -15.75
CA ALA A 37 2.81 -13.20 -16.68
C ALA A 37 2.08 -12.91 -18.01
N PRO A 38 2.36 -13.65 -19.09
CA PRO A 38 1.49 -13.64 -20.27
C PRO A 38 0.09 -14.12 -19.89
N ALA A 39 -0.95 -13.47 -20.42
CA ALA A 39 -2.32 -13.91 -20.20
C ALA A 39 -2.59 -15.23 -20.94
N PRO A 40 -3.09 -16.28 -20.27
CA PRO A 40 -3.59 -17.49 -20.93
C PRO A 40 -4.69 -17.13 -21.94
N ALA A 41 -4.82 -17.93 -23.00
CA ALA A 41 -5.82 -17.68 -24.05
C ALA A 41 -7.25 -17.59 -23.50
N ILE A 42 -7.55 -18.43 -22.49
CA ILE A 42 -8.86 -18.56 -21.84
C ILE A 42 -9.00 -17.73 -20.57
N ALA A 43 -8.04 -16.85 -20.23
CA ALA A 43 -8.12 -16.05 -19.02
C ALA A 43 -9.35 -15.11 -19.06
N PRO A 44 -10.26 -15.15 -18.04
CA PRO A 44 -11.47 -14.34 -18.04
C PRO A 44 -11.18 -12.83 -17.92
N TYR A 45 -10.10 -12.47 -17.25
CA TYR A 45 -9.68 -11.07 -17.01
C TYR A 45 -8.26 -10.85 -17.53
N ARG A 46 -8.09 -10.85 -18.87
CA ARG A 46 -6.79 -10.75 -19.52
C ARG A 46 -5.99 -9.49 -19.16
N ASP A 47 -6.68 -8.40 -18.86
CA ASP A 47 -6.06 -7.12 -18.48
C ASP A 47 -5.40 -7.14 -17.09
N LEU A 48 -5.69 -8.13 -16.25
CA LEU A 48 -4.95 -8.33 -15.00
C LEU A 48 -3.52 -8.85 -15.20
N TYR A 49 -3.19 -9.32 -16.43
CA TYR A 49 -1.91 -9.93 -16.75
C TYR A 49 -0.99 -8.93 -17.46
N VAL A 50 0.02 -8.45 -16.76
CA VAL A 50 1.09 -7.62 -17.34
C VAL A 50 2.24 -8.53 -17.74
N LYS A 51 2.68 -8.47 -19.02
CA LYS A 51 3.83 -9.25 -19.49
C LYS A 51 5.08 -8.90 -18.66
N PRO A 52 5.93 -9.88 -18.30
CA PRO A 52 7.16 -9.61 -17.55
C PRO A 52 8.10 -8.62 -18.24
N SER A 53 8.16 -8.62 -19.58
CA SER A 53 8.91 -7.63 -20.37
C SER A 53 8.41 -6.22 -20.15
N ASP A 54 7.09 -6.04 -20.19
CA ASP A 54 6.46 -4.73 -20.02
C ASP A 54 6.66 -4.21 -18.59
N PHE A 55 6.50 -5.09 -17.58
CA PHE A 55 6.80 -4.74 -16.20
C PHE A 55 8.25 -4.25 -16.01
N VAL A 56 9.23 -4.94 -16.62
CA VAL A 56 10.63 -4.50 -16.57
C VAL A 56 10.81 -3.14 -17.25
N LEU A 57 10.19 -2.89 -18.39
CA LEU A 57 10.24 -1.60 -19.08
C LEU A 57 9.57 -0.49 -18.26
N GLN A 58 8.44 -0.76 -17.62
CA GLN A 58 7.73 0.16 -16.73
C GLN A 58 8.61 0.56 -15.53
N MET A 59 9.27 -0.41 -14.88
CA MET A 59 10.19 -0.11 -13.75
C MET A 59 11.42 0.68 -14.20
N ARG A 60 11.99 0.38 -15.37
CA ARG A 60 13.06 1.19 -15.97
C ARG A 60 12.60 2.61 -16.25
N TRP A 61 11.38 2.79 -16.72
CA TRP A 61 10.80 4.10 -16.97
C TRP A 61 10.64 4.88 -15.65
N LEU A 62 10.08 4.28 -14.60
CA LEU A 62 9.99 4.90 -13.27
C LEU A 62 11.37 5.38 -12.78
N LYS A 63 12.41 4.55 -12.93
CA LYS A 63 13.78 4.93 -12.56
C LYS A 63 14.28 6.13 -13.34
N ARG A 64 14.08 6.16 -14.67
CA ARG A 64 14.48 7.30 -15.51
C ARG A 64 13.72 8.57 -15.17
N GLN A 65 12.45 8.46 -14.80
CA GLN A 65 11.61 9.58 -14.38
C GLN A 65 11.83 10.00 -12.91
N ARG A 66 12.83 9.39 -12.24
CA ARG A 66 13.18 9.69 -10.84
C ARG A 66 12.02 9.47 -9.85
N PHE A 67 11.14 8.50 -10.10
CA PHE A 67 10.21 8.04 -9.09
C PHE A 67 10.94 7.23 -8.02
N HIS A 68 10.49 7.38 -6.77
CA HIS A 68 11.05 6.68 -5.62
C HIS A 68 9.96 5.82 -4.99
N PRO A 69 9.96 4.52 -5.25
CA PRO A 69 9.03 3.60 -4.62
C PRO A 69 9.17 3.59 -3.10
N VAL A 70 8.05 3.70 -2.43
CA VAL A 70 7.89 3.66 -0.97
C VAL A 70 6.75 2.73 -0.58
N THR A 71 6.70 2.34 0.69
CA THR A 71 5.57 1.58 1.25
C THR A 71 4.35 2.49 1.48
N LEU A 72 3.17 1.91 1.58
CA LEU A 72 1.97 2.66 1.93
C LEU A 72 2.05 3.19 3.37
N GLN A 73 2.71 2.45 4.28
CA GLN A 73 3.01 2.93 5.63
C GLN A 73 3.78 4.25 5.62
N ARG A 74 4.81 4.36 4.78
CA ARG A 74 5.59 5.60 4.70
C ARG A 74 4.78 6.77 4.16
N VAL A 75 3.87 6.51 3.24
CA VAL A 75 2.92 7.52 2.74
C VAL A 75 1.95 7.95 3.85
N TYR A 76 1.39 6.98 4.58
CA TYR A 76 0.51 7.24 5.72
C TYR A 76 1.22 8.07 6.81
N ASP A 77 2.44 7.71 7.17
CA ASP A 77 3.24 8.46 8.16
C ASP A 77 3.49 9.91 7.71
N ASN A 78 3.76 10.13 6.42
CA ASN A 78 3.87 11.50 5.89
C ASN A 78 2.57 12.28 6.07
N TRP A 79 1.42 11.68 5.80
CA TRP A 79 0.13 12.35 5.91
C TRP A 79 -0.32 12.61 7.34
N THR A 80 0.13 11.80 8.31
CA THR A 80 -0.34 11.85 9.70
C THR A 80 0.67 12.48 10.67
N THR A 81 1.95 12.25 10.45
CA THR A 81 3.03 12.72 11.33
C THR A 81 3.99 13.73 10.68
N GLY A 82 3.88 13.95 9.36
CA GLY A 82 4.80 14.82 8.62
C GLY A 82 6.14 14.17 8.27
N THR A 83 6.29 12.85 8.45
CA THR A 83 7.52 12.12 8.07
C THR A 83 7.87 12.40 6.61
N PRO A 84 9.10 12.85 6.27
CA PRO A 84 9.44 13.22 4.91
C PRO A 84 9.37 12.07 3.91
N LEU A 85 8.76 12.33 2.75
CA LEU A 85 8.82 11.46 1.58
C LEU A 85 9.97 11.86 0.66
N PRO A 86 10.54 10.92 -0.10
CA PRO A 86 11.49 11.25 -1.15
C PRO A 86 10.82 12.07 -2.27
N PHE A 87 11.62 12.64 -3.16
CA PHE A 87 11.12 13.30 -4.36
C PHE A 87 10.34 12.29 -5.23
N ARG A 88 9.17 12.68 -5.77
CA ARG A 88 8.29 11.86 -6.62
C ARG A 88 8.03 10.46 -6.02
N PRO A 89 7.41 10.39 -4.82
CA PRO A 89 7.09 9.12 -4.19
C PRO A 89 6.03 8.37 -5.01
N ILE A 90 6.10 7.04 -5.02
CA ILE A 90 5.13 6.17 -5.65
C ILE A 90 5.01 4.87 -4.86
N VAL A 91 3.81 4.31 -4.76
CA VAL A 91 3.61 2.97 -4.20
C VAL A 91 3.39 1.98 -5.34
N ILE A 92 4.06 0.83 -5.29
CA ILE A 92 3.88 -0.26 -6.26
C ILE A 92 3.19 -1.39 -5.51
N SER A 93 1.87 -1.53 -5.70
CA SER A 93 1.08 -2.55 -5.02
C SER A 93 0.69 -3.70 -5.94
N PHE A 94 0.54 -4.88 -5.34
CA PHE A 94 0.17 -6.14 -5.98
C PHE A 94 -0.96 -6.77 -5.20
N ASP A 95 -2.01 -7.23 -5.88
CA ASP A 95 -3.18 -7.80 -5.24
C ASP A 95 -3.19 -9.34 -5.39
N ASP A 96 -3.90 -9.99 -4.49
CA ASP A 96 -4.24 -11.43 -4.39
C ASP A 96 -3.12 -12.34 -3.84
N GLY A 97 -1.86 -12.14 -4.19
CA GLY A 97 -0.77 -13.03 -3.76
C GLY A 97 -0.37 -14.07 -4.83
N TYR A 98 -0.36 -13.71 -6.12
CA TYR A 98 0.06 -14.59 -7.20
C TYR A 98 1.55 -14.95 -7.14
N LEU A 99 1.88 -16.20 -7.49
CA LEU A 99 3.28 -16.67 -7.57
C LEU A 99 4.19 -15.78 -8.43
N SER A 100 3.64 -15.19 -9.50
CA SER A 100 4.37 -14.33 -10.41
C SER A 100 4.87 -13.03 -9.76
N GLN A 101 4.24 -12.59 -8.68
CA GLN A 101 4.68 -11.43 -7.91
C GLN A 101 6.02 -11.68 -7.22
N TYR A 102 6.27 -12.90 -6.74
CA TYR A 102 7.59 -13.28 -6.26
C TYR A 102 8.58 -13.60 -7.39
N THR A 103 8.17 -14.42 -8.38
CA THR A 103 9.11 -14.94 -9.39
C THR A 103 9.53 -13.89 -10.42
N ARG A 104 8.76 -12.82 -10.59
CA ARG A 104 8.97 -11.75 -11.57
C ARG A 104 9.07 -10.37 -10.93
N ALA A 105 7.99 -9.89 -10.27
CA ALA A 105 7.94 -8.53 -9.74
C ALA A 105 8.99 -8.32 -8.64
N TYR A 106 9.00 -9.14 -7.58
CA TYR A 106 9.99 -9.07 -6.50
C TYR A 106 11.41 -9.07 -7.03
N LYS A 107 11.77 -10.02 -7.91
CA LYS A 107 13.11 -10.11 -8.50
C LYS A 107 13.50 -8.87 -9.33
N THR A 108 12.52 -8.24 -9.95
CA THR A 108 12.76 -6.99 -10.71
C THR A 108 12.98 -5.82 -9.75
N LEU A 109 12.12 -5.63 -8.75
CA LEU A 109 12.23 -4.55 -7.77
C LEU A 109 13.50 -4.68 -6.92
N LEU A 110 13.90 -5.90 -6.56
CA LEU A 110 15.11 -6.17 -5.79
C LEU A 110 16.38 -5.61 -6.45
N ARG A 111 16.46 -5.61 -7.80
CA ARG A 111 17.59 -5.02 -8.55
C ARG A 111 17.75 -3.52 -8.31
N TYR A 112 16.67 -2.84 -7.95
CA TYR A 112 16.64 -1.41 -7.64
C TYR A 112 16.64 -1.15 -6.13
N ARG A 113 16.58 -2.19 -5.29
CA ARG A 113 16.33 -2.10 -3.84
C ARG A 113 15.03 -1.36 -3.53
N TRP A 114 14.01 -1.57 -4.37
CA TRP A 114 12.70 -0.96 -4.22
C TRP A 114 11.76 -1.85 -3.43
N PRO A 115 11.00 -1.32 -2.47
CA PRO A 115 9.92 -2.04 -1.81
C PRO A 115 8.74 -2.21 -2.77
N GLY A 116 7.89 -3.18 -2.46
CA GLY A 116 6.54 -3.32 -2.98
C GLY A 116 5.56 -3.41 -1.82
N VAL A 117 4.27 -3.35 -2.13
CA VAL A 117 3.17 -3.59 -1.18
C VAL A 117 2.39 -4.79 -1.70
N GLU A 118 2.23 -5.81 -0.86
CA GLU A 118 1.56 -7.06 -1.20
C GLU A 118 0.24 -7.16 -0.44
N ASN A 119 -0.89 -7.02 -1.14
CA ASN A 119 -2.24 -7.18 -0.61
C ASN A 119 -2.65 -8.65 -0.71
N ILE A 120 -2.56 -9.40 0.38
CA ILE A 120 -2.66 -10.86 0.38
C ILE A 120 -4.10 -11.32 0.65
N GLU A 121 -4.65 -12.11 -0.28
CA GLU A 121 -5.73 -13.05 0.03
C GLU A 121 -5.15 -14.23 0.81
N VAL A 122 -5.56 -14.39 2.07
CA VAL A 122 -4.91 -15.36 2.99
C VAL A 122 -5.00 -16.80 2.48
N ASN A 123 -6.14 -17.20 1.96
CA ASN A 123 -6.36 -18.57 1.48
C ASN A 123 -5.66 -18.86 0.15
N PHE A 124 -5.20 -17.81 -0.55
CA PHE A 124 -4.39 -17.97 -1.76
C PHE A 124 -2.89 -18.15 -1.44
N LEU A 125 -2.49 -18.17 -0.17
CA LEU A 125 -1.15 -18.56 0.26
C LEU A 125 -0.93 -20.07 0.14
N GLN A 126 -0.92 -20.57 -1.09
CA GLN A 126 -0.93 -21.99 -1.43
C GLN A 126 0.14 -22.36 -2.47
N PRO A 127 0.45 -23.67 -2.66
CA PRO A 127 1.48 -24.12 -3.60
C PRO A 127 1.17 -23.85 -5.08
N PHE A 128 -0.10 -23.90 -5.46
CA PHE A 128 -0.54 -23.81 -6.86
C PHE A 128 -1.01 -22.38 -7.17
N GLY A 129 -0.23 -21.67 -7.97
CA GLY A 129 -0.56 -20.31 -8.40
C GLY A 129 -0.30 -19.19 -7.38
N GLY A 130 -0.36 -19.48 -6.08
CA GLY A 130 -0.21 -18.52 -4.99
C GLY A 130 1.21 -18.41 -4.42
N LEU A 131 1.39 -17.42 -3.57
CA LEU A 131 2.62 -17.23 -2.79
C LEU A 131 2.69 -18.25 -1.65
N ARG A 132 3.82 -18.96 -1.54
CA ARG A 132 4.11 -19.73 -0.33
C ARG A 132 4.62 -18.82 0.79
N PRO A 133 4.32 -19.12 2.07
CA PRO A 133 4.75 -18.26 3.19
C PRO A 133 6.24 -17.95 3.24
N TRP A 134 7.12 -18.87 2.86
CA TRP A 134 8.55 -18.61 2.83
C TRP A 134 8.97 -17.56 1.79
N ARG A 135 8.21 -17.45 0.67
CA ARG A 135 8.43 -16.40 -0.35
C ARG A 135 8.04 -15.05 0.21
N VAL A 136 6.89 -14.98 0.89
CA VAL A 136 6.45 -13.75 1.57
C VAL A 136 7.48 -13.30 2.60
N ARG A 137 8.04 -14.22 3.41
CA ARG A 137 9.13 -13.88 4.35
C ARG A 137 10.36 -13.30 3.65
N LYS A 138 10.73 -13.79 2.46
CA LYS A 138 11.83 -13.19 1.67
C LYS A 138 11.50 -11.81 1.15
N MET A 139 10.25 -11.57 0.76
CA MET A 139 9.79 -10.23 0.34
C MET A 139 9.84 -9.26 1.52
N ILE A 140 9.33 -9.66 2.69
CA ILE A 140 9.42 -8.88 3.94
C ILE A 140 10.86 -8.53 4.28
N ALA A 141 11.77 -9.51 4.25
CA ALA A 141 13.20 -9.29 4.54
C ALA A 141 13.87 -8.30 3.56
N ALA A 142 13.29 -8.11 2.38
CA ALA A 142 13.73 -7.12 1.39
C ALA A 142 12.97 -5.78 1.49
N GLY A 143 12.19 -5.55 2.56
CA GLY A 143 11.50 -4.29 2.82
C GLY A 143 10.11 -4.17 2.20
N TRP A 144 9.51 -5.28 1.74
CA TRP A 144 8.13 -5.25 1.27
C TRP A 144 7.15 -5.14 2.43
N GLU A 145 6.09 -4.36 2.23
CA GLU A 145 4.94 -4.25 3.11
C GLU A 145 3.91 -5.34 2.79
N ILE A 146 3.27 -5.88 3.82
CA ILE A 146 2.23 -6.90 3.70
C ILE A 146 0.93 -6.34 4.24
N ASP A 147 -0.08 -6.31 3.40
CA ASP A 147 -1.41 -5.83 3.71
C ASP A 147 -2.48 -6.89 3.46
N ALA A 148 -3.68 -6.66 3.98
CA ALA A 148 -4.75 -7.64 3.94
C ALA A 148 -5.68 -7.43 2.74
N HIS A 149 -6.03 -8.55 2.08
CA HIS A 149 -7.00 -8.59 0.99
C HIS A 149 -8.07 -9.67 1.25
N THR A 150 -8.59 -9.73 2.49
CA THR A 150 -9.53 -10.72 3.04
C THR A 150 -8.96 -12.13 3.20
N LEU A 151 -9.78 -13.05 3.72
CA LEU A 151 -9.45 -14.48 3.76
C LEU A 151 -9.69 -15.17 2.42
N THR A 152 -10.83 -14.89 1.74
CA THR A 152 -11.32 -15.66 0.59
C THR A 152 -11.80 -14.81 -0.59
N HIS A 153 -11.46 -13.53 -0.62
CA HIS A 153 -11.79 -12.58 -1.69
C HIS A 153 -13.29 -12.48 -2.08
N PRO A 154 -14.23 -12.44 -1.12
CA PRO A 154 -15.65 -12.30 -1.46
C PRO A 154 -16.03 -10.86 -1.78
N ASP A 155 -17.17 -10.66 -2.42
CA ASP A 155 -17.84 -9.36 -2.41
C ASP A 155 -18.35 -9.04 -1.00
N LEU A 156 -17.63 -8.17 -0.29
CA LEU A 156 -17.92 -7.84 1.11
C LEU A 156 -19.26 -7.11 1.30
N THR A 157 -19.79 -6.48 0.26
CA THR A 157 -21.08 -5.79 0.31
C THR A 157 -22.27 -6.77 0.33
N HIS A 158 -22.03 -8.04 -0.01
CA HIS A 158 -23.05 -9.08 -0.09
C HIS A 158 -22.89 -10.21 0.94
N VAL A 159 -21.94 -10.11 1.88
CA VAL A 159 -21.76 -11.10 2.93
C VAL A 159 -22.54 -10.75 4.19
N SER A 160 -22.88 -11.76 5.01
CA SER A 160 -23.49 -11.55 6.33
C SER A 160 -22.53 -10.83 7.29
N ALA A 161 -23.03 -10.16 8.33
CA ALA A 161 -22.22 -9.44 9.29
C ALA A 161 -21.15 -10.32 9.98
N PRO A 162 -21.45 -11.55 10.46
CA PRO A 162 -20.41 -12.43 11.00
C PRO A 162 -19.33 -12.82 9.98
N ARG A 163 -19.73 -13.02 8.71
CA ARG A 163 -18.74 -13.31 7.65
C ARG A 163 -17.88 -12.10 7.33
N LEU A 164 -18.45 -10.90 7.31
CA LEU A 164 -17.70 -9.66 7.11
C LEU A 164 -16.59 -9.50 8.16
N VAL A 165 -16.93 -9.67 9.44
CA VAL A 165 -15.96 -9.63 10.55
C VAL A 165 -14.84 -10.66 10.32
N ARG A 166 -15.20 -11.90 9.99
CA ARG A 166 -14.23 -12.97 9.76
C ARG A 166 -13.31 -12.66 8.58
N GLU A 167 -13.85 -12.17 7.46
CA GLU A 167 -13.07 -11.84 6.27
C GLU A 167 -12.09 -10.67 6.52
N VAL A 168 -12.53 -9.64 7.22
CA VAL A 168 -11.75 -8.42 7.46
C VAL A 168 -10.80 -8.60 8.64
N ALA A 169 -11.32 -8.79 9.85
CA ALA A 169 -10.49 -8.90 11.06
C ALA A 169 -9.68 -10.21 11.07
N GLY A 170 -10.25 -11.30 10.55
CA GLY A 170 -9.59 -12.60 10.46
C GLY A 170 -8.39 -12.57 9.52
N SER A 171 -8.45 -11.87 8.37
CA SER A 171 -7.31 -11.75 7.46
C SER A 171 -6.15 -10.99 8.11
N ARG A 172 -6.44 -9.90 8.81
CA ARG A 172 -5.42 -9.15 9.56
C ARG A 172 -4.75 -10.01 10.62
N ALA A 173 -5.55 -10.70 11.43
CA ALA A 173 -5.04 -11.56 12.49
C ALA A 173 -4.18 -12.71 11.93
N ALA A 174 -4.63 -13.37 10.86
CA ALA A 174 -3.92 -14.47 10.22
C ALA A 174 -2.56 -14.04 9.65
N LEU A 175 -2.50 -12.90 8.96
CA LEU A 175 -1.24 -12.40 8.39
C LEU A 175 -0.26 -11.96 9.48
N ARG A 176 -0.74 -11.23 10.49
CA ARG A 176 0.09 -10.82 11.65
C ARG A 176 0.65 -12.02 12.40
N HIS A 177 -0.17 -13.03 12.67
CA HIS A 177 0.26 -14.25 13.32
C HIS A 177 1.28 -15.04 12.48
N ARG A 178 1.06 -15.12 11.16
CA ARG A 178 1.91 -15.93 10.26
C ARG A 178 3.28 -15.30 9.99
N PHE A 179 3.33 -13.98 9.89
CA PHE A 179 4.53 -13.27 9.43
C PHE A 179 5.20 -12.41 10.51
N HIS A 180 4.55 -12.17 11.64
CA HIS A 180 5.04 -11.33 12.76
C HIS A 180 5.42 -9.91 12.33
N VAL A 181 4.62 -9.32 11.42
CA VAL A 181 4.77 -7.94 10.94
C VAL A 181 3.49 -7.13 11.17
N PRO A 182 3.56 -5.80 11.19
CA PRO A 182 2.36 -4.97 11.11
C PRO A 182 1.57 -5.29 9.84
N VAL A 183 0.24 -5.31 9.94
CA VAL A 183 -0.70 -5.38 8.81
C VAL A 183 -1.68 -4.24 9.02
N ASN A 184 -1.35 -3.10 8.43
CA ASN A 184 -1.97 -1.82 8.78
C ASN A 184 -2.98 -1.33 7.74
N PHE A 185 -2.94 -1.89 6.52
CA PHE A 185 -3.82 -1.45 5.46
C PHE A 185 -4.66 -2.61 4.92
N PHE A 186 -5.78 -2.23 4.32
CA PHE A 186 -6.75 -3.15 3.74
C PHE A 186 -6.94 -2.84 2.26
N CYS A 187 -7.07 -3.85 1.43
CA CYS A 187 -7.45 -3.72 0.03
C CYS A 187 -8.84 -4.35 -0.15
N TYR A 188 -9.81 -3.57 -0.66
CA TYR A 188 -11.16 -4.10 -0.89
C TYR A 188 -11.17 -5.05 -2.09
N PRO A 189 -11.67 -6.31 -1.93
CA PRO A 189 -11.87 -7.23 -3.05
C PRO A 189 -12.66 -6.58 -4.19
N SER A 190 -12.12 -6.64 -5.40
CA SER A 190 -12.70 -6.00 -6.60
C SER A 190 -13.01 -4.50 -6.43
N GLY A 191 -12.44 -3.85 -5.40
CA GLY A 191 -12.72 -2.46 -5.05
C GLY A 191 -14.12 -2.20 -4.51
N ARG A 192 -14.89 -3.24 -4.13
CA ARG A 192 -16.27 -3.11 -3.68
C ARG A 192 -16.35 -2.85 -2.18
N TYR A 193 -17.03 -1.79 -1.80
CA TYR A 193 -17.24 -1.38 -0.42
C TYR A 193 -18.53 -0.56 -0.28
N ASP A 194 -19.05 -0.54 0.93
CA ASP A 194 -20.14 0.34 1.39
C ASP A 194 -19.80 0.89 2.78
N ALA A 195 -20.69 1.68 3.36
CA ALA A 195 -20.47 2.27 4.70
C ALA A 195 -20.28 1.20 5.79
N ARG A 196 -20.98 0.06 5.69
CA ARG A 196 -20.89 -1.08 6.62
C ARG A 196 -19.50 -1.73 6.53
N VAL A 197 -18.99 -1.95 5.32
CA VAL A 197 -17.67 -2.53 5.08
C VAL A 197 -16.58 -1.59 5.58
N ILE A 198 -16.66 -0.29 5.30
CA ILE A 198 -15.72 0.72 5.81
C ILE A 198 -15.70 0.73 7.35
N ALA A 199 -16.88 0.69 7.98
CA ALA A 199 -16.98 0.67 9.44
C ALA A 199 -16.29 -0.58 10.03
N GLU A 200 -16.44 -1.75 9.40
CA GLU A 200 -15.77 -2.97 9.84
C GLU A 200 -14.25 -2.89 9.66
N VAL A 201 -13.76 -2.37 8.54
CA VAL A 201 -12.32 -2.18 8.31
C VAL A 201 -11.71 -1.24 9.36
N ARG A 202 -12.39 -0.16 9.71
CA ARG A 202 -12.00 0.74 10.82
C ARG A 202 -12.00 0.00 12.17
N ARG A 203 -13.07 -0.74 12.46
CA ARG A 203 -13.22 -1.48 13.73
C ARG A 203 -12.16 -2.58 13.88
N ALA A 204 -11.74 -3.21 12.77
CA ALA A 204 -10.65 -4.18 12.75
C ALA A 204 -9.27 -3.55 13.02
N GLY A 205 -9.19 -2.22 13.11
CA GLY A 205 -7.97 -1.48 13.44
C GLY A 205 -7.03 -1.25 12.27
N PHE A 206 -7.51 -1.30 11.02
CA PHE A 206 -6.74 -0.83 9.88
C PHE A 206 -6.63 0.70 9.88
N LEU A 207 -5.51 1.22 9.40
CA LEU A 207 -5.22 2.66 9.36
C LEU A 207 -5.77 3.33 8.10
N ALA A 208 -5.78 2.58 6.98
CA ALA A 208 -6.37 3.04 5.73
C ALA A 208 -6.76 1.84 4.85
N ALA A 209 -7.45 2.11 3.73
CA ALA A 209 -7.83 1.09 2.76
C ALA A 209 -7.78 1.60 1.32
N THR A 210 -7.37 0.71 0.41
CA THR A 210 -7.26 0.98 -1.02
C THR A 210 -8.43 0.40 -1.81
N THR A 211 -8.82 1.11 -2.87
CA THR A 211 -9.92 0.77 -3.77
C THR A 211 -9.43 0.50 -5.19
N THR A 212 -10.37 0.30 -6.11
CA THR A 212 -10.10 0.29 -7.56
C THR A 212 -10.48 1.61 -8.24
N ASN A 213 -10.91 2.62 -7.48
CA ASN A 213 -11.17 3.95 -8.02
C ASN A 213 -9.89 4.50 -8.64
N TYR A 214 -10.03 5.14 -9.81
CA TYR A 214 -8.89 5.69 -10.53
C TYR A 214 -8.53 7.08 -10.02
N GLY A 215 -7.30 7.25 -9.58
CA GLY A 215 -6.83 8.55 -9.11
C GLY A 215 -5.54 8.49 -8.31
N LEU A 216 -5.21 9.64 -7.72
CA LEU A 216 -4.13 9.75 -6.74
C LEU A 216 -4.69 9.58 -5.33
N ALA A 217 -4.04 8.75 -4.54
CA ALA A 217 -4.36 8.61 -3.13
C ALA A 217 -4.16 9.94 -2.38
N ARG A 218 -5.14 10.29 -1.53
CA ARG A 218 -5.17 11.56 -0.78
C ARG A 218 -5.64 11.35 0.66
N PRO A 219 -5.12 12.11 1.64
CA PRO A 219 -5.43 11.94 3.06
C PRO A 219 -6.92 12.01 3.43
N PRO A 220 -7.77 12.88 2.84
CA PRO A 220 -9.18 12.94 3.24
C PRO A 220 -9.92 11.61 3.04
N GLY A 221 -9.47 10.79 2.08
CA GLY A 221 -10.04 9.50 1.75
C GLY A 221 -9.28 8.30 2.29
N LEU A 222 -8.75 8.31 3.54
CA LEU A 222 -7.92 7.22 4.05
C LEU A 222 -8.53 5.82 3.87
N PHE A 223 -9.84 5.68 3.97
CA PHE A 223 -10.51 4.39 3.79
C PHE A 223 -11.10 4.17 2.39
N THR A 224 -10.75 5.03 1.46
CA THR A 224 -11.16 4.93 0.04
C THR A 224 -10.04 5.44 -0.88
N LEU A 225 -8.80 5.04 -0.59
CA LEU A 225 -7.63 5.50 -1.35
C LEU A 225 -7.73 5.05 -2.80
N ASP A 226 -7.64 6.01 -3.71
CA ASP A 226 -7.61 5.76 -5.15
C ASP A 226 -6.31 5.11 -5.57
N ARG A 227 -6.37 4.32 -6.65
CA ARG A 227 -5.20 3.67 -7.24
C ARG A 227 -5.18 3.82 -8.76
N ILE A 228 -4.02 3.61 -9.35
CA ILE A 228 -3.81 3.58 -10.78
C ILE A 228 -3.68 2.11 -11.21
N ARG A 229 -4.76 1.55 -11.79
CA ARG A 229 -4.72 0.19 -12.34
C ARG A 229 -3.79 0.14 -13.55
N ILE A 230 -2.89 -0.85 -13.55
CA ILE A 230 -2.02 -1.15 -14.67
C ILE A 230 -2.53 -2.41 -15.35
N ASN A 231 -2.97 -2.25 -16.60
CA ASN A 231 -3.54 -3.30 -17.42
C ASN A 231 -2.49 -3.97 -18.31
N GLY A 232 -2.74 -5.21 -18.70
CA GLY A 232 -1.89 -5.89 -19.67
C GLY A 232 -1.84 -5.21 -21.03
N SER A 233 -2.92 -4.53 -21.42
CA SER A 233 -3.02 -3.75 -22.66
C SER A 233 -2.28 -2.40 -22.64
N ASP A 234 -1.86 -1.89 -21.47
CA ASP A 234 -1.21 -0.57 -21.36
C ASP A 234 0.18 -0.55 -22.03
N GLY A 235 0.92 -1.67 -21.98
CA GLY A 235 2.33 -1.69 -22.37
C GLY A 235 3.15 -0.62 -21.64
N LEU A 236 4.17 -0.05 -22.30
CA LEU A 236 4.93 1.06 -21.77
C LEU A 236 4.26 2.42 -22.06
N ALA A 237 3.64 2.59 -23.21
CA ALA A 237 3.05 3.87 -23.61
C ALA A 237 1.84 4.23 -22.74
N GLY A 238 0.89 3.30 -22.57
CA GLY A 238 -0.27 3.51 -21.71
C GLY A 238 0.13 3.71 -20.23
N PHE A 239 1.12 2.94 -19.75
CA PHE A 239 1.69 3.14 -18.41
C PHE A 239 2.24 4.55 -18.23
N ALA A 240 3.08 5.02 -19.16
CA ALA A 240 3.65 6.36 -19.10
C ALA A 240 2.58 7.45 -19.14
N SER A 241 1.59 7.31 -20.02
CA SER A 241 0.46 8.24 -20.14
C SER A 241 -0.33 8.38 -18.82
N LYS A 242 -0.59 7.27 -18.12
CA LYS A 242 -1.26 7.27 -16.82
C LYS A 242 -0.51 8.06 -15.73
N LEU A 243 0.81 8.19 -15.85
CA LEU A 243 1.67 8.84 -14.86
C LEU A 243 2.17 10.22 -15.26
N GLN A 244 2.23 10.57 -16.54
CA GLN A 244 2.77 11.85 -17.01
C GLN A 244 1.95 13.06 -16.56
N GLY A 245 0.63 12.93 -16.46
CA GLY A 245 -0.26 13.98 -15.96
C GLY A 245 -0.25 14.18 -14.45
N LEU A 246 0.32 13.23 -13.71
CA LEU A 246 0.24 13.15 -12.23
C LEU A 246 1.55 13.62 -11.55
N ALA A 247 2.57 13.91 -12.32
CA ALA A 247 3.95 14.15 -11.84
C ALA A 247 4.37 15.63 -11.87
N ARG A 248 3.40 16.55 -11.90
CA ARG A 248 3.65 18.00 -11.80
C ARG A 248 3.53 18.50 -10.39
#